data_abfed9048b1a27151ccd47c301f8f875
#
_entry.id   abfed9048b1a27151ccd47c301f8f875
#
_cell.length_a   1.000
_cell.length_b   1.000
_cell.length_c   1.000
_cell.angle_alpha   90.00
_cell.angle_beta   90.00
_cell.angle_gamma   90.00
#
_symmetry.space_group_name_H-M   'P 1'
#
loop_
_entity.id
_entity.type
_entity.pdbx_description
1 polymer ?
#
loop_
_entity_poly.entity_id
_entity_poly.type
_entity_poly.pdbx_seq_one_letter_code
_entity_poly.pdbx_strand_id
1 'polypeptide(L)'
;MKKNLFLLILLCAMSVIQVNAGVNPAMRREYDFKSFNAIRTVSRTQLIYGRGKFVSTSYKISLVKSDHYKVVMEVWDKDDIDLFEIRKSGGVLELVTDVKKYPYRSSNISAPCATVTIYTPDFPSVTLNGTSRMSVSGGAFSGDNLAVTLSGTAKLDGLSGTWNKTNITLSGSSRIDNLTLKSGVCFITCSGASEIAGISSINSDKVQLSMSGATAIKFENIRSGIINTTASGVGKIKTLEVNANELLANLSGASSVNFSGKIGIVSVELDGASSLSLQGDGDKMSVTASGTATFNGKSFTVKDASVNLSGVSGATVTVTQKLETETSGNSHIDYYGNPKSVNSKSKNVVKH
;
A
#
# COMPACT_ATOMS: atom_id res chain seq x y z
N MET A 1 -15.48 48.92 6.22
CA MET A 1 -15.00 47.60 6.68
C MET A 1 -15.15 46.49 5.61
N LYS A 2 -14.76 46.69 4.35
CA LYS A 2 -14.85 45.65 3.26
C LYS A 2 -13.58 45.49 2.41
N LYS A 3 -12.43 46.05 2.84
CA LYS A 3 -11.17 45.98 2.08
C LYS A 3 -10.11 44.98 2.61
N ASN A 4 -10.31 44.40 3.80
CA ASN A 4 -9.31 43.52 4.42
C ASN A 4 -9.60 42.00 4.26
N LEU A 5 -10.74 41.64 3.65
CA LEU A 5 -11.09 40.22 3.46
C LEU A 5 -10.48 39.63 2.15
N PHE A 6 -10.11 40.48 1.19
CA PHE A 6 -9.53 40.04 -0.07
C PHE A 6 -8.01 39.75 -0.01
N LEU A 7 -7.34 40.31 1.02
CA LEU A 7 -5.91 40.10 1.21
C LEU A 7 -5.57 38.79 1.92
N LEU A 8 -6.52 38.20 2.67
CA LEU A 8 -6.32 36.95 3.42
C LEU A 8 -6.47 35.69 2.55
N ILE A 9 -7.20 35.77 1.45
CA ILE A 9 -7.39 34.65 0.50
C ILE A 9 -6.21 34.52 -0.45
N LEU A 10 -5.48 35.58 -0.70
CA LEU A 10 -4.29 35.58 -1.56
C LEU A 10 -3.03 35.06 -0.84
N LEU A 11 -3.01 35.09 0.51
CA LEU A 11 -1.87 34.57 1.32
C LEU A 11 -1.95 33.06 1.55
N CYS A 12 -3.10 32.40 1.45
CA CYS A 12 -3.22 30.94 1.56
C CYS A 12 -2.83 30.17 0.28
N ALA A 13 -2.73 30.83 -0.86
CA ALA A 13 -2.31 30.21 -2.11
C ALA A 13 -0.79 30.26 -2.38
N MET A 14 -0.02 30.91 -1.51
CA MET A 14 1.44 31.06 -1.67
C MET A 14 2.31 30.18 -0.76
N SER A 15 1.73 29.24 0.00
CA SER A 15 2.50 28.52 1.03
C SER A 15 2.88 27.08 0.70
N VAL A 16 2.88 26.67 -0.57
CA VAL A 16 3.43 25.34 -0.96
C VAL A 16 4.28 25.47 -2.22
N ILE A 17 5.22 26.38 -2.22
CA ILE A 17 6.40 26.30 -3.07
C ILE A 17 7.63 26.52 -2.16
N GLN A 18 7.95 25.50 -1.35
CA GLN A 18 9.34 25.34 -0.96
C GLN A 18 10.09 24.73 -2.15
N VAL A 19 10.29 25.53 -3.16
CA VAL A 19 11.42 25.37 -4.05
C VAL A 19 12.64 25.61 -3.16
N ASN A 20 13.52 24.60 -3.01
CA ASN A 20 14.85 24.81 -2.45
C ASN A 20 15.46 26.00 -3.17
N ALA A 21 15.51 27.15 -2.49
CA ALA A 21 16.14 28.35 -2.99
C ALA A 21 17.64 28.06 -3.12
N GLY A 22 18.16 28.00 -4.33
CA GLY A 22 19.59 28.05 -4.52
C GLY A 22 20.19 27.57 -5.83
N VAL A 23 19.54 26.71 -6.60
CA VAL A 23 20.13 26.27 -7.88
C VAL A 23 19.05 26.24 -8.96
N ASN A 24 19.14 27.11 -9.95
CA ASN A 24 18.28 27.04 -11.12
C ASN A 24 18.58 25.76 -11.91
N PRO A 25 17.57 25.04 -12.45
CA PRO A 25 17.80 23.91 -13.34
C PRO A 25 18.61 24.37 -14.56
N ALA A 26 19.58 23.55 -14.98
CA ALA A 26 20.42 23.90 -16.14
C ALA A 26 19.62 23.94 -17.44
N MET A 27 18.60 23.08 -17.55
CA MET A 27 17.70 23.04 -18.71
C MET A 27 16.26 22.72 -18.27
N ARG A 28 15.30 23.38 -18.95
CA ARG A 28 13.86 23.21 -18.75
C ARG A 28 13.14 23.02 -20.08
N ARG A 29 12.22 22.07 -20.16
CA ARG A 29 11.30 21.85 -21.28
C ARG A 29 9.87 21.84 -20.80
N GLU A 30 8.98 22.52 -21.49
CA GLU A 30 7.55 22.50 -21.24
C GLU A 30 6.83 21.78 -22.39
N TYR A 31 5.77 21.02 -22.05
CA TYR A 31 4.99 20.25 -22.98
C TYR A 31 3.51 20.58 -22.79
N ASP A 32 2.87 20.97 -23.88
CA ASP A 32 1.43 21.29 -23.92
C ASP A 32 0.62 20.04 -24.33
N PHE A 33 0.50 19.10 -23.41
CA PHE A 33 -0.36 17.94 -23.60
C PHE A 33 -1.78 18.25 -23.10
N LYS A 34 -2.75 18.33 -24.00
CA LYS A 34 -4.13 18.73 -23.67
C LYS A 34 -4.90 17.71 -22.82
N SER A 35 -4.49 16.43 -22.79
CA SER A 35 -5.09 15.39 -21.96
C SER A 35 -4.20 14.14 -21.93
N PHE A 36 -4.24 13.39 -20.84
CA PHE A 36 -3.70 12.03 -20.71
C PHE A 36 -4.45 11.33 -19.58
N ASN A 37 -4.57 10.02 -19.66
CA ASN A 37 -5.27 9.20 -18.66
C ASN A 37 -4.33 8.17 -17.98
N ALA A 38 -3.07 8.12 -18.40
CA ALA A 38 -2.06 7.28 -17.76
C ALA A 38 -0.68 7.93 -17.79
N ILE A 39 0.12 7.63 -16.77
CA ILE A 39 1.54 7.99 -16.68
C ILE A 39 2.33 6.69 -16.53
N ARG A 40 3.39 6.55 -17.33
CA ARG A 40 4.27 5.39 -17.26
C ARG A 40 5.73 5.81 -17.34
N THR A 41 6.56 5.33 -16.40
CA THR A 41 8.01 5.43 -16.54
C THR A 41 8.53 4.23 -17.32
N VAL A 42 9.34 4.50 -18.35
CA VAL A 42 9.96 3.50 -19.20
C VAL A 42 11.46 3.62 -19.07
N SER A 43 12.07 2.75 -18.29
CA SER A 43 13.52 2.69 -18.18
C SER A 43 14.05 1.68 -19.20
N ARG A 44 14.75 2.15 -20.20
CA ARG A 44 15.54 1.30 -21.09
C ARG A 44 16.92 1.12 -20.48
N THR A 45 17.03 0.28 -19.46
CA THR A 45 18.31 -0.10 -18.87
C THR A 45 19.09 -0.94 -19.87
N GLN A 46 20.19 -0.41 -20.38
CA GLN A 46 21.24 -1.21 -21.04
C GLN A 46 22.53 -1.09 -20.26
N LEU A 47 23.24 -2.20 -20.15
CA LEU A 47 24.63 -2.24 -19.70
C LEU A 47 25.47 -1.28 -20.54
N ILE A 48 26.06 -0.29 -19.91
CA ILE A 48 27.11 0.51 -20.55
C ILE A 48 28.40 -0.30 -20.46
N TYR A 49 28.81 -0.84 -21.59
CA TYR A 49 30.06 -1.57 -21.69
C TYR A 49 31.25 -0.61 -21.47
N GLY A 50 32.01 -0.91 -20.47
CA GLY A 50 33.24 -0.20 -20.10
C GLY A 50 33.41 -0.15 -18.58
N ARG A 51 33.92 -1.24 -17.98
CA ARG A 51 34.17 -1.43 -16.53
C ARG A 51 32.95 -1.75 -15.64
N GLY A 52 31.89 -2.38 -16.15
CA GLY A 52 30.86 -3.01 -15.30
C GLY A 52 30.05 -2.07 -14.40
N LYS A 53 29.93 -0.79 -14.74
CA LYS A 53 29.09 0.15 -13.98
C LYS A 53 27.68 0.20 -14.58
N PHE A 54 26.69 -0.08 -13.75
CA PHE A 54 25.29 0.16 -14.07
C PHE A 54 24.96 1.63 -13.80
N VAL A 55 24.40 2.32 -14.78
CA VAL A 55 23.83 3.66 -14.55
C VAL A 55 22.31 3.50 -14.35
N SER A 56 21.87 3.80 -13.16
CA SER A 56 20.45 3.88 -12.84
C SER A 56 19.97 5.31 -13.09
N THR A 57 19.06 5.48 -14.03
CA THR A 57 18.40 6.78 -14.26
C THR A 57 17.10 6.82 -13.49
N SER A 58 16.73 7.99 -12.97
CA SER A 58 15.52 8.14 -12.19
C SER A 58 14.69 9.37 -12.59
N TYR A 59 13.39 9.29 -12.39
CA TYR A 59 12.49 10.42 -12.43
C TYR A 59 12.05 10.79 -11.02
N LYS A 60 12.15 12.09 -10.68
CA LYS A 60 11.41 12.70 -9.58
C LYS A 60 10.16 13.35 -10.18
N ILE A 61 8.98 12.82 -9.86
CA ILE A 61 7.73 13.26 -10.44
C ILE A 61 6.93 13.98 -9.36
N SER A 62 6.46 15.19 -9.65
CA SER A 62 5.48 15.92 -8.83
C SER A 62 4.17 15.93 -9.59
N LEU A 63 3.18 15.15 -9.14
CA LEU A 63 1.82 15.18 -9.69
C LEU A 63 1.00 16.18 -8.89
N VAL A 64 0.57 17.24 -9.55
CA VAL A 64 -0.14 18.36 -8.92
C VAL A 64 -1.56 18.42 -9.46
N LYS A 65 -2.57 18.37 -8.57
CA LYS A 65 -3.94 18.61 -8.98
C LYS A 65 -4.11 20.04 -9.43
N SER A 66 -4.68 20.23 -10.61
CA SER A 66 -4.86 21.52 -11.27
C SER A 66 -6.12 21.47 -12.14
N ASP A 67 -6.61 22.61 -12.59
CA ASP A 67 -7.72 22.72 -13.54
C ASP A 67 -7.30 22.52 -15.01
N HIS A 68 -6.01 22.39 -15.27
CA HIS A 68 -5.45 22.25 -16.61
C HIS A 68 -4.35 21.20 -16.67
N TYR A 69 -4.02 20.76 -17.89
CA TYR A 69 -2.90 19.87 -18.17
C TYR A 69 -1.66 20.68 -18.53
N LYS A 70 -0.55 20.42 -17.85
CA LYS A 70 0.77 20.94 -18.18
C LYS A 70 1.84 19.97 -17.70
N VAL A 71 2.89 19.82 -18.46
CA VAL A 71 4.05 19.01 -18.07
C VAL A 71 5.31 19.84 -18.20
N VAL A 72 6.11 19.87 -17.16
CA VAL A 72 7.40 20.57 -17.11
C VAL A 72 8.47 19.58 -16.72
N MET A 73 9.54 19.49 -17.51
CA MET A 73 10.71 18.68 -17.23
C MET A 73 11.91 19.56 -17.00
N GLU A 74 12.66 19.28 -15.96
CA GLU A 74 13.87 20.00 -15.56
C GLU A 74 15.01 19.02 -15.30
N VAL A 75 16.22 19.37 -15.75
CA VAL A 75 17.45 18.64 -15.48
C VAL A 75 18.50 19.57 -14.92
N TRP A 76 19.37 19.05 -14.06
CA TRP A 76 20.41 19.82 -13.40
C TRP A 76 21.70 19.92 -14.21
N ASP A 77 21.96 18.94 -15.08
CA ASP A 77 23.06 18.99 -16.05
C ASP A 77 22.48 19.12 -17.45
N LYS A 78 22.92 20.15 -18.18
CA LYS A 78 22.46 20.42 -19.55
C LYS A 78 22.67 19.23 -20.50
N ASP A 79 23.72 18.45 -20.25
CA ASP A 79 24.08 17.32 -21.09
C ASP A 79 23.17 16.10 -20.82
N ASP A 80 22.38 16.12 -19.74
CA ASP A 80 21.44 15.07 -19.39
C ASP A 80 20.09 15.23 -20.09
N ILE A 81 19.77 16.39 -20.67
CA ILE A 81 18.45 16.70 -21.23
C ILE A 81 18.02 15.71 -22.32
N ASP A 82 18.96 15.21 -23.10
CA ASP A 82 18.70 14.30 -24.21
C ASP A 82 18.59 12.82 -23.78
N LEU A 83 18.90 12.53 -22.50
CA LEU A 83 18.67 11.20 -21.92
C LEU A 83 17.22 10.97 -21.54
N PHE A 84 16.48 12.07 -21.33
CA PHE A 84 15.11 12.06 -20.86
C PHE A 84 14.16 12.54 -21.95
N GLU A 85 13.19 11.74 -22.25
CA GLU A 85 12.15 12.04 -23.22
C GLU A 85 10.77 11.93 -22.59
N ILE A 86 9.92 12.92 -22.80
CA ILE A 86 8.51 12.86 -22.45
C ILE A 86 7.70 12.86 -23.74
N ARG A 87 6.92 11.80 -23.94
CA ARG A 87 6.06 11.65 -25.11
C ARG A 87 4.67 11.19 -24.72
N LYS A 88 3.69 11.47 -25.57
CA LYS A 88 2.32 10.99 -25.41
C LYS A 88 1.99 10.03 -26.55
N SER A 89 1.50 8.85 -26.20
CA SER A 89 1.05 7.84 -27.16
C SER A 89 -0.23 7.17 -26.64
N GLY A 90 -1.31 7.21 -27.41
CA GLY A 90 -2.58 6.57 -27.06
C GLY A 90 -3.17 7.01 -25.71
N GLY A 91 -3.01 8.27 -25.31
CA GLY A 91 -3.46 8.78 -24.01
C GLY A 91 -2.49 8.52 -22.85
N VAL A 92 -1.40 7.78 -23.05
CA VAL A 92 -0.36 7.51 -22.05
C VAL A 92 0.74 8.55 -22.15
N LEU A 93 1.06 9.19 -21.03
CA LEU A 93 2.25 10.02 -20.88
C LEU A 93 3.42 9.12 -20.49
N GLU A 94 4.35 8.93 -21.40
CA GLU A 94 5.53 8.11 -21.20
C GLU A 94 6.73 8.98 -20.84
N LEU A 95 7.34 8.69 -19.69
CA LEU A 95 8.60 9.25 -19.25
C LEU A 95 9.68 8.21 -19.56
N VAL A 96 10.41 8.44 -20.65
CA VAL A 96 11.37 7.47 -21.21
C VAL A 96 12.78 7.91 -20.90
N THR A 97 13.61 6.98 -20.44
CA THR A 97 15.04 7.18 -20.33
C THR A 97 15.76 6.38 -21.40
N ASP A 98 16.56 7.03 -22.24
CA ASP A 98 17.38 6.38 -23.26
C ASP A 98 18.87 6.41 -22.92
N VAL A 99 19.33 5.38 -22.25
CA VAL A 99 20.73 5.26 -21.80
C VAL A 99 21.72 5.08 -22.96
N LYS A 100 21.25 4.72 -24.18
CA LYS A 100 22.14 4.64 -25.36
C LYS A 100 22.74 5.97 -25.74
N LYS A 101 22.08 7.06 -25.37
CA LYS A 101 22.56 8.43 -25.59
C LYS A 101 23.52 8.94 -24.50
N TYR A 102 23.83 8.10 -23.49
CA TYR A 102 24.69 8.52 -22.37
C TYR A 102 26.15 8.62 -22.84
N PRO A 103 26.70 9.81 -22.95
CA PRO A 103 28.14 9.97 -23.25
C PRO A 103 28.95 9.39 -22.09
N TYR A 104 29.93 8.57 -22.39
CA TYR A 104 30.83 7.99 -21.39
C TYR A 104 31.50 9.13 -20.60
N ARG A 105 31.14 9.26 -19.33
CA ARG A 105 31.75 10.21 -18.40
C ARG A 105 32.56 9.47 -17.36
N SER A 106 33.79 9.95 -17.10
CA SER A 106 34.70 9.37 -16.13
C SER A 106 34.17 9.57 -14.69
N SER A 107 34.12 8.51 -13.99
CA SER A 107 34.27 8.17 -12.56
C SER A 107 33.56 8.92 -11.41
N ASN A 108 32.96 10.11 -11.51
CA ASN A 108 32.45 10.84 -10.33
C ASN A 108 31.07 11.49 -10.49
N ILE A 109 30.18 10.92 -11.32
CA ILE A 109 28.90 11.56 -11.62
C ILE A 109 27.78 10.85 -10.89
N SER A 110 26.94 11.62 -10.18
CA SER A 110 25.65 11.17 -9.67
C SER A 110 24.78 10.64 -10.81
N ALA A 111 23.97 9.62 -10.53
CA ALA A 111 23.06 9.05 -11.52
C ALA A 111 22.17 10.16 -12.12
N PRO A 112 22.01 10.23 -13.47
CA PRO A 112 21.15 11.20 -14.10
C PRO A 112 19.73 11.18 -13.55
N CYS A 113 19.17 12.35 -13.26
CA CYS A 113 17.85 12.50 -12.69
C CYS A 113 17.12 13.67 -13.36
N ALA A 114 15.91 13.41 -13.86
CA ALA A 114 15.01 14.47 -14.30
C ALA A 114 13.92 14.71 -13.26
N THR A 115 13.62 15.98 -13.00
CA THR A 115 12.43 16.39 -12.24
C THR A 115 11.32 16.71 -13.23
N VAL A 116 10.16 16.10 -13.04
CA VAL A 116 8.98 16.30 -13.90
C VAL A 116 7.80 16.74 -13.06
N THR A 117 7.30 17.95 -13.32
CA THR A 117 6.06 18.42 -12.69
C THR A 117 4.90 18.25 -13.68
N ILE A 118 3.89 17.51 -13.26
CA ILE A 118 2.72 17.16 -14.04
C ILE A 118 1.49 17.77 -13.38
N TYR A 119 0.86 18.71 -14.05
CA TYR A 119 -0.40 19.31 -13.65
C TYR A 119 -1.54 18.57 -14.34
N THR A 120 -2.59 18.20 -13.62
CA THR A 120 -3.73 17.45 -14.14
C THR A 120 -4.98 17.64 -13.29
N PRO A 121 -6.19 17.74 -13.90
CA PRO A 121 -7.43 17.78 -13.13
C PRO A 121 -7.81 16.44 -12.52
N ASP A 122 -7.51 15.35 -13.22
CA ASP A 122 -7.86 13.99 -12.85
C ASP A 122 -6.61 13.18 -12.47
N PHE A 123 -6.77 12.19 -11.59
CA PHE A 123 -5.67 11.27 -11.28
C PHE A 123 -5.56 10.23 -12.40
N PRO A 124 -4.45 10.20 -13.15
CA PRO A 124 -4.24 9.21 -14.21
C PRO A 124 -3.88 7.85 -13.61
N SER A 125 -4.03 6.78 -14.36
CA SER A 125 -3.38 5.50 -14.03
C SER A 125 -1.88 5.69 -13.97
N VAL A 126 -1.22 5.15 -12.92
CA VAL A 126 0.20 5.36 -12.69
C VAL A 126 0.96 4.04 -12.72
N THR A 127 1.98 3.95 -13.57
CA THR A 127 2.93 2.83 -13.60
C THR A 127 4.36 3.37 -13.44
N LEU A 128 4.96 3.13 -12.28
CA LEU A 128 6.34 3.52 -12.01
C LEU A 128 7.25 2.30 -11.95
N ASN A 129 8.33 2.35 -12.71
CA ASN A 129 9.34 1.31 -12.78
C ASN A 129 10.72 1.85 -12.34
N GLY A 130 11.61 0.94 -11.98
CA GLY A 130 13.00 1.27 -11.64
C GLY A 130 13.10 2.03 -10.33
N THR A 131 13.85 3.15 -10.32
CA THR A 131 14.11 3.97 -9.12
C THR A 131 13.26 5.25 -9.07
N SER A 132 12.21 5.34 -9.88
CA SER A 132 11.37 6.54 -10.01
C SER A 132 10.59 6.83 -8.72
N ARG A 133 10.41 8.13 -8.44
CA ARG A 133 9.65 8.59 -7.27
C ARG A 133 8.59 9.58 -7.70
N MET A 134 7.38 9.42 -7.18
CA MET A 134 6.27 10.34 -7.41
C MET A 134 5.74 10.87 -6.09
N SER A 135 5.57 12.18 -6.00
CA SER A 135 4.81 12.85 -4.95
C SER A 135 3.51 13.41 -5.52
N VAL A 136 2.43 13.32 -4.76
CA VAL A 136 1.10 13.82 -5.15
C VAL A 136 0.73 14.99 -4.24
N SER A 137 0.23 16.08 -4.83
CA SER A 137 -0.11 17.30 -4.10
C SER A 137 -1.26 18.07 -4.78
N GLY A 138 -1.68 19.18 -4.19
CA GLY A 138 -2.72 20.05 -4.75
C GLY A 138 -4.15 19.62 -4.37
N GLY A 139 -4.31 18.64 -3.49
CA GLY A 139 -5.61 18.22 -2.96
C GLY A 139 -6.01 16.78 -3.32
N ALA A 140 -7.18 16.38 -2.86
CA ALA A 140 -7.72 15.05 -3.09
C ALA A 140 -8.27 14.91 -4.51
N PHE A 141 -8.01 13.76 -5.13
CA PHE A 141 -8.56 13.40 -6.43
C PHE A 141 -9.87 12.61 -6.31
N SER A 142 -10.60 12.51 -7.41
CA SER A 142 -11.80 11.66 -7.49
C SER A 142 -11.93 11.06 -8.88
N GLY A 143 -12.60 9.93 -8.98
CA GLY A 143 -12.85 9.27 -10.27
C GLY A 143 -13.47 7.90 -10.12
N ASP A 144 -13.66 7.21 -11.23
CA ASP A 144 -14.22 5.84 -11.19
C ASP A 144 -13.18 4.81 -10.80
N ASN A 145 -11.99 4.89 -11.38
CA ASN A 145 -10.96 3.87 -11.21
C ASN A 145 -9.61 4.49 -10.86
N LEU A 146 -9.06 4.04 -9.75
CA LEU A 146 -7.65 4.26 -9.40
C LEU A 146 -6.84 3.02 -9.77
N ALA A 147 -5.78 3.19 -10.55
CA ALA A 147 -4.82 2.15 -10.85
C ALA A 147 -3.40 2.65 -10.60
N VAL A 148 -2.69 2.01 -9.66
CA VAL A 148 -1.31 2.30 -9.32
C VAL A 148 -0.49 1.02 -9.38
N THR A 149 0.56 1.01 -10.17
CA THR A 149 1.50 -0.11 -10.26
C THR A 149 2.92 0.39 -10.04
N LEU A 150 3.57 -0.14 -9.03
CA LEU A 150 4.96 0.17 -8.70
C LEU A 150 5.83 -1.08 -8.81
N SER A 151 7.00 -0.94 -9.44
CA SER A 151 7.96 -2.04 -9.55
C SER A 151 9.41 -1.56 -9.41
N GLY A 152 10.35 -2.47 -9.17
CA GLY A 152 11.73 -2.12 -8.87
C GLY A 152 11.85 -1.53 -7.46
N THR A 153 12.39 -0.33 -7.34
CA THR A 153 12.48 0.43 -6.09
C THR A 153 11.67 1.73 -6.17
N ALA A 154 10.60 1.73 -6.96
CA ALA A 154 9.73 2.88 -7.18
C ALA A 154 9.00 3.30 -5.89
N LYS A 155 8.75 4.60 -5.76
CA LYS A 155 8.04 5.16 -4.60
C LYS A 155 6.91 6.10 -5.02
N LEU A 156 5.80 6.03 -4.28
CA LEU A 156 4.67 6.96 -4.37
C LEU A 156 4.39 7.54 -2.99
N ASP A 157 4.16 8.84 -2.91
CA ASP A 157 3.87 9.54 -1.67
C ASP A 157 2.71 10.53 -1.80
N GLY A 158 1.86 10.61 -0.78
CA GLY A 158 0.85 11.67 -0.62
C GLY A 158 -0.45 11.47 -1.41
N LEU A 159 -0.81 10.24 -1.82
CA LEU A 159 -2.04 10.02 -2.58
C LEU A 159 -3.28 10.05 -1.68
N SER A 160 -4.21 10.94 -2.01
CA SER A 160 -5.49 11.09 -1.32
C SER A 160 -6.65 11.22 -2.31
N GLY A 161 -7.79 10.56 -2.02
CA GLY A 161 -8.96 10.71 -2.87
C GLY A 161 -10.08 9.71 -2.69
N THR A 162 -11.06 9.81 -3.63
CA THR A 162 -12.27 8.98 -3.66
C THR A 162 -12.46 8.33 -5.03
N TRP A 163 -12.62 7.01 -5.06
CA TRP A 163 -12.83 6.24 -6.29
C TRP A 163 -13.88 5.13 -6.08
N ASN A 164 -14.58 4.74 -7.14
CA ASN A 164 -15.48 3.60 -7.08
C ASN A 164 -14.68 2.29 -6.96
N LYS A 165 -13.57 2.19 -7.66
CA LYS A 165 -12.66 1.03 -7.61
C LYS A 165 -11.21 1.47 -7.51
N THR A 166 -10.48 0.84 -6.59
CA THR A 166 -9.05 1.06 -6.37
C THR A 166 -8.28 -0.23 -6.60
N ASN A 167 -7.22 -0.18 -7.42
CA ASN A 167 -6.26 -1.25 -7.63
C ASN A 167 -4.85 -0.73 -7.39
N ILE A 168 -4.17 -1.26 -6.41
CA ILE A 168 -2.78 -0.93 -6.07
C ILE A 168 -1.95 -2.21 -6.13
N THR A 169 -0.92 -2.20 -6.96
CA THR A 169 0.00 -3.33 -7.13
C THR A 169 1.43 -2.90 -6.89
N LEU A 170 2.09 -3.54 -5.95
CA LEU A 170 3.49 -3.31 -5.61
C LEU A 170 4.30 -4.58 -5.86
N SER A 171 5.48 -4.41 -6.45
CA SER A 171 6.43 -5.51 -6.67
C SER A 171 7.87 -5.04 -6.51
N GLY A 172 8.82 -5.97 -6.40
CA GLY A 172 10.22 -5.65 -6.13
C GLY A 172 10.39 -5.08 -4.71
N SER A 173 11.09 -3.98 -4.56
CA SER A 173 11.28 -3.24 -3.30
C SER A 173 10.57 -1.89 -3.34
N SER A 174 9.39 -1.85 -3.93
CA SER A 174 8.61 -0.62 -4.10
C SER A 174 7.86 -0.23 -2.83
N ARG A 175 7.52 1.07 -2.72
CA ARG A 175 6.93 1.62 -1.50
C ARG A 175 5.86 2.67 -1.80
N ILE A 176 4.80 2.66 -0.99
CA ILE A 176 3.84 3.76 -0.90
C ILE A 176 3.85 4.32 0.52
N ASP A 177 3.88 5.65 0.64
CA ASP A 177 3.74 6.39 1.89
C ASP A 177 2.52 7.33 1.82
N ASN A 178 1.90 7.63 2.96
CA ASN A 178 0.84 8.64 3.12
C ASN A 178 -0.35 8.45 2.16
N LEU A 179 -1.04 7.32 2.30
CA LEU A 179 -2.20 6.98 1.47
C LEU A 179 -3.50 7.20 2.25
N THR A 180 -4.45 7.93 1.66
CA THR A 180 -5.80 8.13 2.21
C THR A 180 -6.84 7.85 1.14
N LEU A 181 -7.65 6.80 1.33
CA LEU A 181 -8.58 6.31 0.31
C LEU A 181 -10.02 6.22 0.85
N LYS A 182 -10.96 6.70 0.01
CA LYS A 182 -12.35 6.28 0.05
C LYS A 182 -12.64 5.52 -1.26
N SER A 183 -13.14 4.30 -1.16
CA SER A 183 -13.33 3.45 -2.34
C SER A 183 -14.52 2.51 -2.17
N GLY A 184 -15.32 2.28 -3.20
CA GLY A 184 -16.33 1.23 -3.18
C GLY A 184 -15.66 -0.12 -2.98
N VAL A 185 -14.69 -0.47 -3.81
CA VAL A 185 -13.90 -1.70 -3.67
C VAL A 185 -12.41 -1.38 -3.77
N CYS A 186 -11.62 -1.88 -2.83
CA CYS A 186 -10.18 -1.65 -2.74
C CYS A 186 -9.39 -2.97 -2.83
N PHE A 187 -8.56 -3.10 -3.85
CA PHE A 187 -7.63 -4.22 -4.03
C PHE A 187 -6.20 -3.72 -3.85
N ILE A 188 -5.47 -4.37 -2.95
CA ILE A 188 -4.04 -4.11 -2.71
C ILE A 188 -3.29 -5.42 -2.85
N THR A 189 -2.35 -5.46 -3.78
CA THR A 189 -1.48 -6.61 -4.02
C THR A 189 -0.03 -6.21 -3.80
N CYS A 190 0.65 -6.89 -2.90
CA CYS A 190 2.06 -6.67 -2.57
C CYS A 190 2.87 -7.94 -2.79
N SER A 191 4.00 -7.83 -3.47
CA SER A 191 4.92 -8.94 -3.73
C SER A 191 6.38 -8.52 -3.61
N GLY A 192 7.30 -9.48 -3.52
CA GLY A 192 8.73 -9.22 -3.33
C GLY A 192 9.04 -8.70 -1.94
N ALA A 193 9.72 -7.57 -1.83
CA ALA A 193 10.04 -6.87 -0.58
C ALA A 193 9.33 -5.49 -0.53
N SER A 194 8.09 -5.44 -0.97
CA SER A 194 7.34 -4.18 -1.07
C SER A 194 6.67 -3.77 0.24
N GLU A 195 6.44 -2.46 0.39
CA GLU A 195 5.91 -1.89 1.62
C GLU A 195 4.86 -0.80 1.34
N ILE A 196 3.77 -0.80 2.11
CA ILE A 196 2.89 0.34 2.26
C ILE A 196 2.99 0.82 3.71
N ALA A 197 3.72 1.92 3.91
CA ALA A 197 4.05 2.43 5.23
C ALA A 197 3.21 3.66 5.58
N GLY A 198 2.01 3.48 6.02
CA GLY A 198 1.15 4.58 6.44
C GLY A 198 -0.02 4.79 5.50
N ILE A 199 -1.00 3.91 5.65
CA ILE A 199 -2.34 4.18 5.16
C ILE A 199 -3.08 4.85 6.31
N SER A 200 -3.33 6.17 6.20
CA SER A 200 -4.02 6.93 7.24
C SER A 200 -5.47 6.48 7.38
N SER A 201 -6.15 6.23 6.27
CA SER A 201 -7.48 5.63 6.30
C SER A 201 -7.86 4.92 5.01
N ILE A 202 -8.59 3.81 5.14
CA ILE A 202 -9.42 3.23 4.07
C ILE A 202 -10.86 3.20 4.53
N ASN A 203 -11.76 3.74 3.70
CA ASN A 203 -13.19 3.58 3.85
C ASN A 203 -13.73 2.93 2.57
N SER A 204 -14.20 1.68 2.66
CA SER A 204 -14.56 0.88 1.49
C SER A 204 -15.62 -0.17 1.83
N ASP A 205 -16.48 -0.52 0.89
CA ASP A 205 -17.41 -1.62 1.09
C ASP A 205 -16.67 -2.96 1.18
N LYS A 206 -15.60 -3.11 0.41
CA LYS A 206 -14.75 -4.30 0.42
C LYS A 206 -13.28 -3.94 0.27
N VAL A 207 -12.45 -4.48 1.16
CA VAL A 207 -10.99 -4.41 1.10
C VAL A 207 -10.44 -5.81 0.85
N GLN A 208 -9.65 -5.97 -0.18
CA GLN A 208 -8.92 -7.21 -0.46
C GLN A 208 -7.41 -6.96 -0.44
N LEU A 209 -6.72 -7.67 0.45
CA LEU A 209 -5.29 -7.60 0.63
C LEU A 209 -4.67 -8.93 0.19
N SER A 210 -3.75 -8.89 -0.74
CA SER A 210 -3.01 -10.07 -1.22
C SER A 210 -1.52 -9.82 -1.08
N MET A 211 -0.85 -10.65 -0.30
CA MET A 211 0.56 -10.47 0.04
C MET A 211 1.36 -11.73 -0.24
N SER A 212 2.53 -11.57 -0.85
CA SER A 212 3.48 -12.65 -1.07
C SER A 212 4.92 -12.14 -0.93
N GLY A 213 5.85 -13.00 -0.52
CA GLY A 213 7.23 -12.59 -0.24
C GLY A 213 7.39 -11.90 1.11
N ALA A 214 8.32 -10.97 1.22
CA ALA A 214 8.61 -10.22 2.45
C ALA A 214 7.94 -8.85 2.44
N THR A 215 6.62 -8.81 2.50
CA THR A 215 5.82 -7.60 2.36
C THR A 215 5.34 -7.05 3.69
N ALA A 216 5.13 -5.72 3.77
CA ALA A 216 4.57 -5.09 4.95
C ALA A 216 3.51 -4.06 4.60
N ILE A 217 2.38 -4.07 5.33
CA ILE A 217 1.33 -3.07 5.20
C ILE A 217 0.96 -2.56 6.61
N LYS A 218 0.97 -1.23 6.77
CA LYS A 218 0.55 -0.59 8.00
C LYS A 218 -0.65 0.32 7.72
N PHE A 219 -1.74 0.07 8.44
CA PHE A 219 -2.93 0.92 8.45
C PHE A 219 -3.05 1.65 9.79
N GLU A 220 -3.53 2.89 9.76
CA GLU A 220 -4.00 3.57 10.97
C GLU A 220 -5.48 3.27 11.19
N ASN A 221 -6.30 3.37 10.16
CA ASN A 221 -7.73 3.11 10.26
C ASN A 221 -8.27 2.37 9.02
N ILE A 222 -9.10 1.36 9.25
CA ILE A 222 -9.89 0.68 8.20
C ILE A 222 -11.36 0.65 8.63
N ARG A 223 -12.24 1.15 7.77
CA ARG A 223 -13.68 0.94 7.85
C ARG A 223 -14.15 0.21 6.61
N SER A 224 -14.73 -0.98 6.79
CA SER A 224 -15.11 -1.80 5.64
C SER A 224 -16.32 -2.68 5.96
N GLY A 225 -17.11 -3.00 4.93
CA GLY A 225 -18.08 -4.08 5.02
C GLY A 225 -17.35 -5.41 5.18
N ILE A 226 -16.43 -5.71 4.28
CA ILE A 226 -15.68 -6.96 4.25
C ILE A 226 -14.19 -6.68 4.10
N ILE A 227 -13.37 -7.30 4.94
CA ILE A 227 -11.91 -7.36 4.79
C ILE A 227 -11.52 -8.79 4.44
N ASN A 228 -10.93 -8.99 3.27
CA ASN A 228 -10.39 -10.27 2.84
C ASN A 228 -8.86 -10.16 2.77
N THR A 229 -8.16 -10.96 3.54
CA THR A 229 -6.69 -10.94 3.63
C THR A 229 -6.12 -12.29 3.29
N THR A 230 -5.25 -12.33 2.30
CA THR A 230 -4.45 -13.50 1.97
C THR A 230 -2.98 -13.13 2.08
N ALA A 231 -2.23 -13.86 2.90
CA ALA A 231 -0.79 -13.65 3.03
C ALA A 231 -0.03 -14.95 2.95
N SER A 232 1.05 -14.94 2.17
CA SER A 232 2.00 -16.04 2.04
C SER A 232 3.44 -15.51 2.15
N GLY A 233 4.39 -16.36 2.46
CA GLY A 233 5.78 -15.95 2.68
C GLY A 233 5.98 -15.33 4.06
N VAL A 234 6.56 -14.12 4.14
CA VAL A 234 6.84 -13.40 5.40
C VAL A 234 6.05 -12.07 5.44
N GLY A 235 4.77 -12.14 5.06
CA GLY A 235 3.89 -10.98 5.02
C GLY A 235 3.55 -10.44 6.41
N LYS A 236 3.55 -9.11 6.58
CA LYS A 236 3.16 -8.46 7.84
C LYS A 236 2.07 -7.43 7.62
N ILE A 237 0.97 -7.54 8.37
CA ILE A 237 -0.06 -6.51 8.43
C ILE A 237 -0.20 -6.03 9.88
N LYS A 238 -0.22 -4.71 10.06
CA LYS A 238 -0.52 -4.08 11.34
C LYS A 238 -1.58 -3.01 11.13
N THR A 239 -2.67 -3.09 11.89
CA THR A 239 -3.73 -2.10 11.88
C THR A 239 -3.95 -1.58 13.30
N LEU A 240 -4.06 -0.26 13.45
CA LEU A 240 -4.31 0.36 14.75
C LEU A 240 -5.80 0.38 15.09
N GLU A 241 -6.67 0.63 14.09
CA GLU A 241 -8.12 0.63 14.29
C GLU A 241 -8.85 -0.02 13.11
N VAL A 242 -9.71 -1.00 13.42
CA VAL A 242 -10.57 -1.69 12.45
C VAL A 242 -12.03 -1.56 12.86
N ASN A 243 -12.88 -1.23 11.91
CA ASN A 243 -14.33 -1.38 12.05
C ASN A 243 -14.85 -2.09 10.79
N ALA A 244 -15.19 -3.37 10.93
CA ALA A 244 -15.64 -4.20 9.81
C ALA A 244 -16.82 -5.11 10.21
N ASN A 245 -17.68 -5.41 9.23
CA ASN A 245 -18.74 -6.41 9.45
C ASN A 245 -18.13 -7.82 9.40
N GLU A 246 -17.17 -8.06 8.51
CA GLU A 246 -16.58 -9.38 8.30
C GLU A 246 -15.09 -9.30 8.01
N LEU A 247 -14.32 -10.21 8.60
CA LEU A 247 -12.93 -10.49 8.31
C LEU A 247 -12.76 -11.93 7.84
N LEU A 248 -12.20 -12.11 6.65
CA LEU A 248 -11.73 -13.38 6.11
C LEU A 248 -10.20 -13.31 6.04
N ALA A 249 -9.49 -14.19 6.73
CA ALA A 249 -8.04 -14.19 6.76
C ALA A 249 -7.47 -15.58 6.48
N ASN A 250 -6.75 -15.73 5.36
CA ASN A 250 -6.04 -16.95 4.96
C ASN A 250 -4.54 -16.69 4.98
N LEU A 251 -3.84 -17.22 5.97
CA LEU A 251 -2.43 -16.97 6.19
C LEU A 251 -1.62 -18.25 6.08
N SER A 252 -0.50 -18.17 5.39
CA SER A 252 0.43 -19.30 5.25
C SER A 252 1.90 -18.82 5.34
N GLY A 253 2.83 -19.76 5.36
CA GLY A 253 4.26 -19.48 5.51
C GLY A 253 4.58 -18.98 6.92
N ALA A 254 5.29 -17.87 7.03
CA ALA A 254 5.63 -17.19 8.28
C ALA A 254 4.99 -15.79 8.36
N SER A 255 3.75 -15.67 7.88
CA SER A 255 3.05 -14.39 7.86
C SER A 255 2.49 -14.00 9.23
N SER A 256 2.38 -12.70 9.49
CA SER A 256 1.89 -12.17 10.77
C SER A 256 0.90 -11.02 10.53
N VAL A 257 -0.30 -11.14 11.11
CA VAL A 257 -1.37 -10.16 10.96
C VAL A 257 -1.87 -9.74 12.33
N ASN A 258 -1.99 -8.43 12.55
CA ASN A 258 -2.54 -7.86 13.78
C ASN A 258 -3.65 -6.88 13.43
N PHE A 259 -4.85 -7.11 13.95
CA PHE A 259 -5.98 -6.20 13.86
C PHE A 259 -6.46 -5.81 15.26
N SER A 260 -6.83 -4.54 15.41
CA SER A 260 -7.40 -4.01 16.66
C SER A 260 -8.68 -3.23 16.36
N GLY A 261 -9.80 -3.57 17.02
CA GLY A 261 -11.07 -2.86 16.87
C GLY A 261 -12.29 -3.77 16.87
N LYS A 262 -13.35 -3.34 16.17
CA LYS A 262 -14.62 -4.06 16.12
C LYS A 262 -14.75 -4.82 14.80
N ILE A 263 -14.97 -6.14 14.90
CA ILE A 263 -15.17 -6.99 13.72
C ILE A 263 -16.32 -7.96 14.02
N GLY A 264 -17.44 -7.81 13.32
CA GLY A 264 -18.67 -8.59 13.58
C GLY A 264 -18.47 -10.10 13.44
N ILE A 265 -17.98 -10.55 12.29
CA ILE A 265 -17.72 -11.97 11.98
C ILE A 265 -16.26 -12.13 11.59
N VAL A 266 -15.61 -13.10 12.23
CA VAL A 266 -14.20 -13.45 11.96
C VAL A 266 -14.10 -14.86 11.46
N SER A 267 -13.49 -15.07 10.29
CA SER A 267 -13.14 -16.39 9.74
C SER A 267 -11.66 -16.43 9.41
N VAL A 268 -10.92 -17.34 10.04
CA VAL A 268 -9.47 -17.40 9.98
C VAL A 268 -9.01 -18.82 9.64
N GLU A 269 -8.14 -18.90 8.63
CA GLU A 269 -7.39 -20.10 8.29
C GLU A 269 -5.91 -19.81 8.39
N LEU A 270 -5.19 -20.57 9.22
CA LEU A 270 -3.76 -20.43 9.46
C LEU A 270 -3.03 -21.72 9.12
N ASP A 271 -1.95 -21.60 8.36
CA ASP A 271 -1.09 -22.72 8.01
C ASP A 271 0.41 -22.38 8.16
N GLY A 272 1.26 -23.39 8.26
CA GLY A 272 2.70 -23.23 8.42
C GLY A 272 3.07 -22.66 9.79
N ALA A 273 3.85 -21.60 9.82
CA ALA A 273 4.23 -20.84 11.02
C ALA A 273 3.57 -19.45 11.06
N SER A 274 2.36 -19.36 10.53
CA SER A 274 1.62 -18.09 10.46
C SER A 274 1.02 -17.70 11.82
N SER A 275 0.81 -16.41 12.01
CA SER A 275 0.21 -15.88 13.23
C SER A 275 -0.84 -14.79 12.96
N LEU A 276 -1.95 -14.83 13.71
CA LEU A 276 -2.93 -13.79 13.70
C LEU A 276 -3.31 -13.38 15.11
N SER A 277 -3.26 -12.07 15.39
CA SER A 277 -3.68 -11.50 16.67
C SER A 277 -4.84 -10.55 16.49
N LEU A 278 -5.85 -10.67 17.36
CA LEU A 278 -7.02 -9.79 17.40
C LEU A 278 -7.15 -9.12 18.76
N GLN A 279 -7.56 -7.86 18.77
CA GLN A 279 -7.93 -7.12 19.98
C GLN A 279 -9.26 -6.39 19.73
N GLY A 280 -10.15 -6.34 20.71
CA GLY A 280 -11.47 -5.69 20.60
C GLY A 280 -12.64 -6.62 20.81
N ASP A 281 -13.67 -6.50 19.99
CA ASP A 281 -14.89 -7.29 20.14
C ASP A 281 -15.55 -7.66 18.80
N GLY A 282 -16.34 -8.73 18.84
CA GLY A 282 -17.13 -9.21 17.72
C GLY A 282 -18.31 -10.10 18.16
N ASP A 283 -19.02 -10.63 17.18
CA ASP A 283 -20.16 -11.52 17.44
C ASP A 283 -19.76 -12.99 17.30
N LYS A 284 -19.14 -13.36 16.18
CA LYS A 284 -18.81 -14.75 15.85
C LYS A 284 -17.38 -14.90 15.38
N MET A 285 -16.77 -16.03 15.73
CA MET A 285 -15.41 -16.34 15.31
C MET A 285 -15.29 -17.82 14.91
N SER A 286 -14.64 -18.06 13.77
CA SER A 286 -14.22 -19.39 13.33
C SER A 286 -12.72 -19.37 13.10
N VAL A 287 -11.99 -20.29 13.72
CA VAL A 287 -10.54 -20.43 13.57
C VAL A 287 -10.21 -21.86 13.20
N THR A 288 -9.54 -22.01 12.06
CA THR A 288 -8.90 -23.28 11.66
C THR A 288 -7.40 -23.06 11.58
N ALA A 289 -6.60 -23.89 12.26
CA ALA A 289 -5.16 -23.77 12.22
C ALA A 289 -4.47 -25.12 12.09
N SER A 290 -3.37 -25.13 11.32
CA SER A 290 -2.53 -26.32 11.10
C SER A 290 -1.05 -25.94 11.15
N GLY A 291 -0.16 -26.97 11.14
CA GLY A 291 1.27 -26.75 11.25
C GLY A 291 1.70 -26.30 12.64
N THR A 292 2.42 -25.19 12.74
CA THR A 292 2.84 -24.52 13.99
C THR A 292 2.21 -23.14 14.13
N ALA A 293 1.05 -22.94 13.51
CA ALA A 293 0.36 -21.65 13.45
C ALA A 293 -0.21 -21.25 14.82
N THR A 294 -0.33 -19.95 15.05
CA THR A 294 -0.80 -19.38 16.32
C THR A 294 -1.91 -18.35 16.08
N PHE A 295 -3.04 -18.56 16.76
CA PHE A 295 -4.11 -17.58 16.85
C PHE A 295 -4.16 -16.96 18.26
N ASN A 296 -4.06 -15.65 18.37
CA ASN A 296 -4.17 -14.93 19.63
C ASN A 296 -5.39 -13.99 19.62
N GLY A 297 -6.50 -14.45 20.16
CA GLY A 297 -7.74 -13.70 20.41
C GLY A 297 -8.02 -13.48 21.90
N LYS A 298 -7.00 -13.54 22.79
CA LYS A 298 -7.18 -13.33 24.24
C LYS A 298 -7.86 -12.00 24.55
N SER A 299 -7.49 -10.94 23.82
CA SER A 299 -8.02 -9.59 23.98
C SER A 299 -9.15 -9.27 22.97
N PHE A 300 -9.72 -10.27 22.32
CA PHE A 300 -10.84 -10.14 21.40
C PHE A 300 -12.04 -10.95 21.88
N THR A 301 -13.08 -10.27 22.39
CA THR A 301 -14.24 -10.93 23.00
C THR A 301 -15.32 -11.20 21.95
N VAL A 302 -15.78 -12.46 21.87
CA VAL A 302 -16.89 -12.85 20.99
C VAL A 302 -18.02 -13.54 21.78
N LYS A 303 -19.21 -13.60 21.19
CA LYS A 303 -20.31 -14.38 21.71
C LYS A 303 -20.10 -15.86 21.44
N ASP A 304 -19.87 -16.21 20.19
CA ASP A 304 -19.74 -17.59 19.74
C ASP A 304 -18.40 -17.83 19.05
N ALA A 305 -17.74 -18.92 19.38
CA ALA A 305 -16.48 -19.32 18.72
C ALA A 305 -16.51 -20.81 18.35
N SER A 306 -15.94 -21.12 17.18
CA SER A 306 -15.60 -22.47 16.72
C SER A 306 -14.10 -22.51 16.42
N VAL A 307 -13.37 -23.42 17.06
CA VAL A 307 -11.92 -23.53 16.94
C VAL A 307 -11.51 -24.96 16.60
N ASN A 308 -10.90 -25.14 15.43
CA ASN A 308 -10.44 -26.41 14.92
C ASN A 308 -8.92 -26.37 14.70
N LEU A 309 -8.16 -27.15 15.43
CA LEU A 309 -6.72 -27.13 15.41
C LEU A 309 -6.11 -28.51 15.08
N SER A 310 -5.02 -28.49 14.32
CA SER A 310 -4.26 -29.69 14.00
C SER A 310 -2.74 -29.42 14.06
N GLY A 311 -1.94 -30.48 14.10
CA GLY A 311 -0.48 -30.38 14.17
C GLY A 311 0.02 -29.95 15.53
N VAL A 312 0.77 -28.86 15.61
CA VAL A 312 1.33 -28.24 16.83
C VAL A 312 0.81 -26.81 17.01
N SER A 313 -0.35 -26.53 16.43
CA SER A 313 -0.94 -25.19 16.45
C SER A 313 -1.54 -24.83 17.80
N GLY A 314 -1.63 -23.53 18.10
CA GLY A 314 -2.21 -23.02 19.34
C GLY A 314 -3.24 -21.94 19.07
N ALA A 315 -4.31 -21.89 19.88
CA ALA A 315 -5.27 -20.80 19.85
C ALA A 315 -5.61 -20.32 21.25
N THR A 316 -5.71 -19.00 21.40
CA THR A 316 -6.23 -18.37 22.61
C THR A 316 -7.47 -17.57 22.24
N VAL A 317 -8.60 -17.80 22.92
CA VAL A 317 -9.89 -17.17 22.60
C VAL A 317 -10.63 -16.69 23.86
N THR A 318 -11.40 -15.61 23.75
CA THR A 318 -12.30 -15.11 24.80
C THR A 318 -13.74 -15.17 24.35
N VAL A 319 -14.56 -16.00 25.01
CA VAL A 319 -15.92 -16.36 24.57
C VAL A 319 -16.93 -16.16 25.70
N THR A 320 -18.13 -15.67 25.36
CA THR A 320 -19.17 -15.37 26.37
C THR A 320 -20.43 -16.24 26.28
N GLN A 321 -20.72 -16.87 25.13
CA GLN A 321 -21.93 -17.67 24.99
C GLN A 321 -21.68 -19.12 24.61
N LYS A 322 -21.11 -19.39 23.43
CA LYS A 322 -20.90 -20.75 22.93
C LYS A 322 -19.48 -20.96 22.44
N LEU A 323 -18.82 -22.00 22.93
CA LEU A 323 -17.52 -22.46 22.45
C LEU A 323 -17.61 -23.89 21.91
N GLU A 324 -17.21 -24.08 20.67
CA GLU A 324 -17.03 -25.39 20.04
C GLU A 324 -15.53 -25.57 19.74
N THR A 325 -14.97 -26.73 20.11
CA THR A 325 -13.54 -26.99 19.90
C THR A 325 -13.29 -28.40 19.38
N GLU A 326 -12.36 -28.50 18.45
CA GLU A 326 -11.80 -29.76 17.97
C GLU A 326 -10.29 -29.64 17.87
N THR A 327 -9.53 -30.59 18.45
CA THR A 327 -8.07 -30.60 18.36
C THR A 327 -7.57 -31.97 17.94
N SER A 328 -6.49 -31.97 17.16
CA SER A 328 -5.74 -33.19 16.79
C SER A 328 -4.24 -32.92 16.85
N GLY A 329 -3.45 -33.97 17.01
CA GLY A 329 -1.99 -33.87 17.22
C GLY A 329 -1.65 -33.27 18.57
N ASN A 330 -0.63 -32.41 18.61
CA ASN A 330 -0.16 -31.71 19.82
C ASN A 330 -0.72 -30.27 19.88
N SER A 331 -1.84 -30.00 19.25
CA SER A 331 -2.47 -28.67 19.29
C SER A 331 -3.16 -28.41 20.63
N HIS A 332 -3.29 -27.14 21.03
CA HIS A 332 -3.89 -26.74 22.30
C HIS A 332 -4.76 -25.48 22.15
N ILE A 333 -5.81 -25.38 22.97
CA ILE A 333 -6.70 -24.23 23.03
C ILE A 333 -6.76 -23.73 24.46
N ASP A 334 -6.44 -22.46 24.65
CA ASP A 334 -6.70 -21.72 25.88
C ASP A 334 -7.93 -20.84 25.70
N TYR A 335 -8.91 -20.94 26.60
CA TYR A 335 -10.05 -20.05 26.53
C TYR A 335 -10.31 -19.27 27.81
N TYR A 336 -10.77 -18.05 27.62
CA TYR A 336 -11.11 -17.07 28.65
C TYR A 336 -12.61 -16.73 28.57
N GLY A 337 -13.14 -16.12 29.62
CA GLY A 337 -14.54 -15.79 29.72
C GLY A 337 -15.37 -16.92 30.34
N ASN A 338 -16.70 -16.74 30.33
CA ASN A 338 -17.64 -17.69 30.91
C ASN A 338 -18.71 -18.06 29.85
N PRO A 339 -18.37 -18.86 28.84
CA PRO A 339 -19.39 -19.31 27.88
C PRO A 339 -20.48 -20.16 28.56
N LYS A 340 -21.73 -19.94 28.15
CA LYS A 340 -22.88 -20.69 28.66
C LYS A 340 -22.84 -22.16 28.23
N SER A 341 -22.18 -22.45 27.12
CA SER A 341 -22.06 -23.80 26.57
C SER A 341 -20.63 -23.99 26.01
N VAL A 342 -20.00 -25.09 26.41
CA VAL A 342 -18.71 -25.56 25.87
C VAL A 342 -18.92 -26.97 25.31
N ASN A 343 -18.76 -27.13 24.02
CA ASN A 343 -18.77 -28.43 23.36
C ASN A 343 -17.34 -28.73 22.86
N SER A 344 -16.65 -29.58 23.58
CA SER A 344 -15.26 -29.92 23.26
C SER A 344 -15.14 -31.40 22.88
N LYS A 345 -14.62 -31.66 21.70
CA LYS A 345 -14.15 -33.00 21.28
C LYS A 345 -12.67 -33.19 21.51
N SER A 346 -12.08 -32.38 22.38
CA SER A 346 -10.64 -32.19 22.48
C SER A 346 -10.15 -32.52 23.90
N LYS A 347 -8.95 -33.04 24.02
CA LYS A 347 -8.28 -33.30 25.33
C LYS A 347 -7.43 -32.10 25.80
N ASN A 348 -7.02 -31.21 24.89
CA ASN A 348 -6.05 -30.14 25.18
C ASN A 348 -6.76 -28.78 25.15
N VAL A 349 -7.83 -28.62 25.92
CA VAL A 349 -8.58 -27.37 26.06
C VAL A 349 -8.56 -26.95 27.52
N VAL A 350 -7.98 -25.78 27.78
CA VAL A 350 -7.76 -25.25 29.12
C VAL A 350 -8.57 -23.99 29.34
N LYS A 351 -9.33 -23.91 30.42
CA LYS A 351 -10.01 -22.70 30.87
C LYS A 351 -9.12 -21.91 31.81
N HIS A 352 -9.10 -20.58 31.61
CA HIS A 352 -8.42 -19.62 32.46
C HIS A 352 -9.38 -18.67 33.16
#